data_6c43153601bf3d8bba4021039a82b99c
#
_entry.id   6c43153601bf3d8bba4021039a82b99c
#
_cell.length_a   1.000
_cell.length_b   1.000
_cell.length_c   1.000
_cell.angle_alpha   90.00
_cell.angle_beta   90.00
_cell.angle_gamma   90.00
#
_symmetry.space_group_name_H-M   'P 1'
#
loop_
_entity.id
_entity.type
_entity.pdbx_description
1 polymer ?
#
loop_
_entity_poly.entity_id
_entity_poly.type
_entity_poly.pdbx_seq_one_letter_code
_entity_poly.pdbx_strand_id
1 'polypeptide(L)'
;MTIHCSANKEDIEKSVLMPGDPLRAKYIAENFLTDVKLVNSVRNMLAYTGTYKGKEITVFSHGMGMASMGIYCYELYKFYDVENIIRIGSCGAYSEDLNIFDTILVDNSYTEGNFAYEWNSKDCHLIESSSLLN
;
A
#
# COMPACT_ATOMS: atom_id res chain seq x y z
N MET A 1 -0.61 -15.91 -9.07
CA MET A 1 -1.59 -16.20 -8.01
C MET A 1 -0.88 -16.67 -6.76
N THR A 2 -1.19 -16.07 -5.61
CA THR A 2 -0.67 -16.45 -4.28
C THR A 2 -1.83 -16.84 -3.36
N ILE A 3 -1.55 -17.13 -2.09
CA ILE A 3 -2.59 -17.53 -1.11
C ILE A 3 -3.57 -16.38 -0.82
N HIS A 4 -3.10 -15.13 -0.87
CA HIS A 4 -3.89 -13.96 -0.51
C HIS A 4 -4.24 -13.07 -1.71
N CYS A 5 -3.72 -13.40 -2.90
CA CYS A 5 -3.99 -12.67 -4.13
C CYS A 5 -4.29 -13.62 -5.30
N SER A 6 -5.47 -13.49 -5.88
CA SER A 6 -5.94 -14.30 -7.02
C SER A 6 -5.57 -13.73 -8.38
N ALA A 7 -4.95 -12.54 -8.43
CA ALA A 7 -4.52 -11.92 -9.66
C ALA A 7 -3.50 -12.79 -10.42
N ASN A 8 -3.46 -12.68 -11.74
CA ASN A 8 -2.30 -13.13 -12.49
C ASN A 8 -1.18 -12.10 -12.36
N LYS A 9 0.06 -12.51 -12.66
CA LYS A 9 1.22 -11.65 -12.49
C LYS A 9 1.14 -10.39 -13.36
N GLU A 10 0.67 -10.55 -14.57
CA GLU A 10 0.46 -9.51 -15.58
C GLU A 10 -0.70 -8.55 -15.27
N ASP A 11 -1.53 -8.87 -14.28
CA ASP A 11 -2.65 -8.02 -13.86
C ASP A 11 -2.24 -6.99 -12.79
N ILE A 12 -1.05 -7.10 -12.22
CA ILE A 12 -0.53 -6.21 -11.18
C ILE A 12 0.60 -5.36 -11.73
N GLU A 13 0.46 -4.06 -11.58
CA GLU A 13 1.45 -3.11 -12.06
C GLU A 13 2.65 -2.96 -11.12
N LYS A 14 3.78 -2.48 -11.65
CA LYS A 14 5.01 -2.26 -10.88
C LYS A 14 4.88 -1.22 -9.78
N SER A 15 3.92 -0.31 -9.91
CA SER A 15 3.60 0.71 -8.92
C SER A 15 2.22 0.46 -8.34
N VAL A 16 2.16 0.31 -7.02
CA VAL A 16 0.94 0.01 -6.28
C VAL A 16 0.64 1.13 -5.29
N LEU A 17 -0.58 1.66 -5.38
CA LEU A 17 -1.15 2.56 -4.39
C LEU A 17 -1.91 1.73 -3.36
N MET A 18 -1.56 1.87 -2.06
CA MET A 18 -2.00 0.91 -1.06
C MET A 18 -2.76 1.55 0.11
N PRO A 19 -4.10 1.70 0.00
CA PRO A 19 -4.94 2.07 1.13
C PRO A 19 -5.17 0.89 2.07
N GLY A 20 -5.45 1.18 3.35
CA GLY A 20 -5.81 0.15 4.33
C GLY A 20 -7.21 -0.43 4.09
N ASP A 21 -8.16 0.42 3.73
CA ASP A 21 -9.57 0.08 3.58
C ASP A 21 -9.88 -0.42 2.15
N PRO A 22 -10.50 -1.63 2.01
CA PRO A 22 -10.92 -2.16 0.71
C PRO A 22 -11.91 -1.26 -0.03
N LEU A 23 -12.83 -0.62 0.68
CA LEU A 23 -13.78 0.30 0.05
C LEU A 23 -13.10 1.59 -0.43
N ARG A 24 -12.01 2.01 0.23
CA ARG A 24 -11.20 3.12 -0.28
C ARG A 24 -10.46 2.73 -1.56
N ALA A 25 -9.95 1.50 -1.65
CA ALA A 25 -9.37 1.00 -2.90
C ALA A 25 -10.39 1.02 -4.04
N LYS A 26 -11.61 0.54 -3.76
CA LYS A 26 -12.71 0.60 -4.71
C LYS A 26 -13.05 2.04 -5.12
N TYR A 27 -13.20 2.94 -4.15
CA TYR A 27 -13.50 4.35 -4.40
C TYR A 27 -12.45 5.02 -5.29
N ILE A 28 -11.16 4.77 -5.02
CA ILE A 28 -10.08 5.32 -5.84
C ILE A 28 -10.16 4.78 -7.26
N ALA A 29 -10.35 3.49 -7.42
CA ALA A 29 -10.47 2.87 -8.73
C ALA A 29 -11.64 3.45 -9.55
N GLU A 30 -12.82 3.51 -8.96
CA GLU A 30 -14.04 3.94 -9.64
C GLU A 30 -14.09 5.44 -9.96
N ASN A 31 -13.39 6.28 -9.18
CA ASN A 31 -13.47 7.74 -9.34
C ASN A 31 -12.25 8.37 -10.03
N PHE A 32 -11.11 7.70 -10.04
CA PHE A 32 -9.86 8.28 -10.54
C PHE A 32 -9.21 7.50 -11.69
N LEU A 33 -9.54 6.21 -11.85
CA LEU A 33 -8.95 5.40 -12.91
C LEU A 33 -9.91 5.21 -14.07
N THR A 34 -9.35 4.99 -15.27
CA THR A 34 -10.06 4.49 -16.45
C THR A 34 -9.65 3.04 -16.73
N ASP A 35 -10.43 2.34 -17.53
CA ASP A 35 -10.18 0.94 -17.93
C ASP A 35 -9.98 -0.01 -16.73
N VAL A 36 -10.79 0.19 -15.69
CA VAL A 36 -10.64 -0.46 -14.40
C VAL A 36 -10.99 -1.95 -14.47
N LYS A 37 -10.07 -2.78 -13.97
CA LYS A 37 -10.25 -4.23 -13.81
C LYS A 37 -10.11 -4.59 -12.34
N LEU A 38 -11.10 -5.30 -11.77
CA LEU A 38 -10.97 -5.94 -10.44
C LEU A 38 -10.02 -7.14 -10.59
N VAL A 39 -8.88 -7.12 -9.91
CA VAL A 39 -7.84 -8.15 -10.02
C VAL A 39 -7.72 -9.03 -8.79
N ASN A 40 -8.20 -8.56 -7.63
CA ASN A 40 -8.27 -9.37 -6.40
C ASN A 40 -9.50 -9.05 -5.56
N SER A 41 -10.08 -10.11 -4.98
CA SER A 41 -11.14 -10.02 -3.97
C SER A 41 -10.98 -11.06 -2.85
N VAL A 42 -9.85 -11.76 -2.82
CA VAL A 42 -9.55 -12.75 -1.78
C VAL A 42 -9.56 -12.08 -0.42
N ARG A 43 -10.26 -12.66 0.55
CA ARG A 43 -10.44 -12.12 1.91
C ARG A 43 -10.98 -10.69 1.94
N ASN A 44 -11.69 -10.29 0.88
CA ASN A 44 -12.20 -8.94 0.67
C ASN A 44 -11.10 -7.85 0.60
N MET A 45 -9.84 -8.23 0.37
CA MET A 45 -8.77 -7.28 0.08
C MET A 45 -8.84 -6.92 -1.40
N LEU A 46 -9.69 -5.93 -1.68
CA LEU A 46 -9.98 -5.51 -3.04
C LEU A 46 -8.74 -4.89 -3.69
N ALA A 47 -8.48 -5.32 -4.93
CA ALA A 47 -7.45 -4.73 -5.77
C ALA A 47 -7.98 -4.48 -7.18
N TYR A 48 -7.59 -3.35 -7.72
CA TYR A 48 -7.98 -2.89 -9.05
C TYR A 48 -6.77 -2.41 -9.80
N THR A 49 -6.68 -2.75 -11.07
CA THR A 49 -5.70 -2.17 -12.00
C THR A 49 -6.43 -1.33 -13.03
N GLY A 50 -5.86 -0.20 -13.39
CA GLY A 50 -6.43 0.73 -14.36
C GLY A 50 -5.44 1.84 -14.70
N THR A 51 -5.89 2.80 -15.47
CA THR A 51 -5.06 3.90 -16.00
C THR A 51 -5.37 5.23 -15.30
N TYR A 52 -4.34 5.92 -14.82
CA TYR A 52 -4.41 7.29 -14.32
C TYR A 52 -3.50 8.20 -15.13
N LYS A 53 -4.07 9.18 -15.84
CA LYS A 53 -3.33 10.15 -16.69
C LYS A 53 -2.33 9.48 -17.63
N GLY A 54 -2.74 8.37 -18.26
CA GLY A 54 -1.91 7.63 -19.22
C GLY A 54 -0.86 6.71 -18.60
N LYS A 55 -0.87 6.49 -17.27
CA LYS A 55 -0.01 5.53 -16.58
C LYS A 55 -0.86 4.43 -15.96
N GLU A 56 -0.46 3.19 -16.19
CA GLU A 56 -1.08 2.05 -15.53
C GLU A 56 -0.64 1.99 -14.06
N ILE A 57 -1.57 1.67 -13.18
CA ILE A 57 -1.36 1.58 -11.74
C ILE A 57 -2.30 0.56 -11.13
N THR A 58 -1.84 -0.13 -10.11
CA THR A 58 -2.68 -0.98 -9.27
C THR A 58 -3.01 -0.27 -7.96
N VAL A 59 -4.27 -0.33 -7.56
CA VAL A 59 -4.72 0.09 -6.22
C VAL A 59 -5.08 -1.18 -5.45
N PHE A 60 -4.35 -1.47 -4.38
CA PHE A 60 -4.47 -2.72 -3.61
C PHE A 60 -4.67 -2.44 -2.13
N SER A 61 -5.77 -2.87 -1.53
CA SER A 61 -5.99 -2.70 -0.09
C SER A 61 -5.16 -3.68 0.74
N HIS A 62 -4.72 -3.25 1.93
CA HIS A 62 -3.88 -4.08 2.80
C HIS A 62 -4.50 -4.45 4.16
N GLY A 63 -5.70 -3.95 4.47
CA GLY A 63 -6.33 -4.18 5.78
C GLY A 63 -5.71 -3.35 6.89
N MET A 64 -5.80 -3.83 8.12
CA MET A 64 -5.32 -3.15 9.31
C MET A 64 -4.08 -3.83 9.91
N GLY A 65 -3.17 -3.01 10.42
CA GLY A 65 -2.01 -3.45 11.19
C GLY A 65 -0.83 -3.89 10.33
N MET A 66 0.34 -3.93 10.98
CA MET A 66 1.61 -4.26 10.34
C MET A 66 1.64 -5.67 9.78
N ALA A 67 1.06 -6.64 10.49
CA ALA A 67 1.04 -8.03 10.06
C ALA A 67 0.23 -8.21 8.75
N SER A 68 -0.96 -7.61 8.66
CA SER A 68 -1.76 -7.66 7.44
C SER A 68 -1.04 -7.00 6.26
N MET A 69 -0.53 -5.79 6.47
CA MET A 69 0.23 -5.08 5.44
C MET A 69 1.47 -5.88 5.00
N GLY A 70 2.19 -6.48 5.95
CA GLY A 70 3.38 -7.31 5.67
C GLY A 70 3.09 -8.48 4.75
N ILE A 71 1.96 -9.17 4.93
CA ILE A 71 1.54 -10.27 4.06
C ILE A 71 1.41 -9.79 2.60
N TYR A 72 0.63 -8.73 2.37
CA TYR A 72 0.37 -8.26 1.00
C TYR A 72 1.60 -7.62 0.36
N CYS A 73 2.37 -6.82 1.10
CA CYS A 73 3.62 -6.26 0.58
C CYS A 73 4.62 -7.36 0.20
N TYR A 74 4.80 -8.37 1.05
CA TYR A 74 5.67 -9.49 0.76
C TYR A 74 5.26 -10.22 -0.52
N GLU A 75 3.97 -10.55 -0.67
CA GLU A 75 3.48 -11.22 -1.86
C GLU A 75 3.66 -10.38 -3.11
N LEU A 76 3.36 -9.08 -3.05
CA LEU A 76 3.50 -8.17 -4.17
C LEU A 76 4.95 -8.04 -4.65
N TYR A 77 5.89 -7.82 -3.74
CA TYR A 77 7.32 -7.75 -4.09
C TYR A 77 7.87 -9.10 -4.56
N LYS A 78 7.50 -10.19 -3.90
CA LYS A 78 8.10 -11.50 -4.14
C LYS A 78 7.59 -12.18 -5.40
N PHE A 79 6.31 -12.02 -5.73
CA PHE A 79 5.65 -12.85 -6.74
C PHE A 79 5.05 -12.06 -7.91
N TYR A 80 4.89 -10.73 -7.77
CA TYR A 80 4.25 -9.89 -8.78
C TYR A 80 5.19 -8.85 -9.40
N ASP A 81 6.48 -8.88 -9.10
CA ASP A 81 7.49 -7.93 -9.59
C ASP A 81 7.14 -6.46 -9.31
N VAL A 82 6.40 -6.20 -8.24
CA VAL A 82 6.12 -4.83 -7.81
C VAL A 82 7.44 -4.18 -7.38
N GLU A 83 7.68 -2.97 -7.87
CA GLU A 83 8.88 -2.19 -7.57
C GLU A 83 8.60 -1.11 -6.53
N ASN A 84 7.40 -0.52 -6.57
CA ASN A 84 7.05 0.62 -5.73
C ASN A 84 5.69 0.41 -5.06
N ILE A 85 5.65 0.59 -3.74
CA ILE A 85 4.41 0.63 -2.97
C ILE A 85 4.31 1.98 -2.25
N ILE A 86 3.24 2.71 -2.53
CA ILE A 86 2.92 3.96 -1.85
C ILE A 86 1.69 3.72 -0.99
N ARG A 87 1.89 3.71 0.33
CA ARG A 87 0.77 3.62 1.26
C ARG A 87 0.09 4.97 1.40
N ILE A 88 -1.23 4.96 1.25
CA ILE A 88 -2.07 6.13 1.51
C ILE A 88 -3.03 5.84 2.65
N GLY A 89 -3.13 6.75 3.58
CA GLY A 89 -3.96 6.56 4.75
C GLY A 89 -4.32 7.88 5.42
N SER A 90 -5.03 7.78 6.52
CA SER A 90 -5.28 8.85 7.46
C SER A 90 -4.52 8.59 8.76
N CYS A 91 -4.18 9.63 9.47
CA CYS A 91 -3.54 9.58 10.78
C CYS A 91 -4.12 10.64 11.71
N GLY A 92 -3.92 10.45 13.01
CA GLY A 92 -4.03 11.54 13.97
C GLY A 92 -2.73 12.35 14.02
N ALA A 93 -2.79 13.57 14.51
CA ALA A 93 -1.63 14.43 14.74
C ALA A 93 -1.53 14.80 16.22
N TYR A 94 -0.31 14.87 16.74
CA TYR A 94 -0.02 15.40 18.07
C TYR A 94 0.51 16.82 18.02
N SER A 95 0.99 17.28 16.85
CA SER A 95 1.46 18.65 16.67
C SER A 95 0.29 19.63 16.51
N GLU A 96 0.39 20.77 17.17
CA GLU A 96 -0.56 21.88 17.01
C GLU A 96 -0.35 22.66 15.69
N ASP A 97 0.76 22.41 14.99
CA ASP A 97 1.06 23.05 13.70
C ASP A 97 0.28 22.44 12.54
N LEU A 98 -0.37 21.28 12.75
CA LEU A 98 -1.12 20.56 11.72
C LEU A 98 -2.63 20.81 11.86
N ASN A 99 -3.25 21.08 10.73
CA ASN A 99 -4.69 21.25 10.64
C ASN A 99 -5.36 20.00 10.06
N ILE A 100 -6.69 19.90 10.24
CA ILE A 100 -7.48 18.86 9.60
C ILE A 100 -7.37 19.01 8.08
N PHE A 101 -7.15 17.89 7.38
CA PHE A 101 -6.90 17.78 5.94
C PHE A 101 -5.52 18.18 5.44
N ASP A 102 -4.59 18.53 6.32
CA ASP A 102 -3.21 18.67 5.90
C ASP A 102 -2.66 17.32 5.39
N THR A 103 -1.88 17.39 4.32
CA THR A 103 -1.21 16.22 3.75
C THR A 103 0.22 16.17 4.23
N ILE A 104 0.62 15.05 4.82
CA ILE A 104 1.98 14.82 5.30
C ILE A 104 2.69 13.74 4.48
N LEU A 105 3.96 13.92 4.24
CA LEU A 105 4.86 12.88 3.78
C LEU A 105 5.62 12.33 4.98
N VAL A 106 5.55 11.02 5.19
CA VAL A 106 6.23 10.35 6.31
C VAL A 106 7.64 10.01 5.89
N ASP A 107 8.64 10.61 6.51
CA ASP A 107 10.05 10.30 6.29
C ASP A 107 10.54 9.15 7.19
N ASN A 108 10.00 9.03 8.40
CA ASN A 108 10.35 8.00 9.35
C ASN A 108 9.12 7.46 10.09
N SER A 109 9.18 6.21 10.51
CA SER A 109 8.17 5.57 11.36
C SER A 109 8.85 4.99 12.59
N TYR A 110 8.30 5.29 13.78
CA TYR A 110 8.75 4.70 15.04
C TYR A 110 7.80 3.59 15.50
N THR A 111 8.35 2.52 16.04
CA THR A 111 7.58 1.45 16.66
C THR A 111 8.28 0.89 17.90
N GLU A 112 7.50 0.53 18.92
CA GLU A 112 7.98 -0.20 20.10
C GLU A 112 7.97 -1.73 19.89
N GLY A 113 7.35 -2.19 18.81
CA GLY A 113 7.31 -3.59 18.42
C GLY A 113 8.58 -4.06 17.72
N ASN A 114 8.78 -5.37 17.69
CA ASN A 114 9.94 -6.00 17.05
C ASN A 114 9.65 -6.50 15.62
N PHE A 115 8.56 -6.11 15.01
CA PHE A 115 8.16 -6.59 13.68
C PHE A 115 9.23 -6.33 12.60
N ALA A 116 9.87 -5.15 12.64
CA ALA A 116 10.92 -4.80 11.69
C ALA A 116 12.20 -5.64 11.89
N TYR A 117 12.46 -6.11 13.11
CA TYR A 117 13.61 -6.96 13.40
C TYR A 117 13.53 -8.30 12.66
N GLU A 118 12.33 -8.88 12.56
CA GLU A 118 12.08 -10.12 11.83
C GLU A 118 12.37 -9.97 10.32
N TRP A 119 12.36 -8.74 9.81
CA TRP A 119 12.70 -8.41 8.42
C TRP A 119 14.16 -7.98 8.24
N ASN A 120 15.03 -8.31 9.20
CA ASN A 120 16.47 -8.05 9.14
C ASN A 120 16.84 -6.55 9.16
N SER A 121 16.03 -5.73 9.81
CA SER A 121 16.36 -4.32 10.05
C SER A 121 17.45 -4.18 11.13
N LYS A 122 18.42 -3.30 10.93
CA LYS A 122 19.46 -3.02 11.94
C LYS A 122 18.90 -2.21 13.11
N ASP A 123 17.95 -1.35 12.84
CA ASP A 123 17.16 -0.64 13.85
C ASP A 123 15.70 -1.05 13.69
N CYS A 124 15.16 -1.72 14.69
CA CYS A 124 13.79 -2.19 14.66
C CYS A 124 12.78 -1.13 15.16
N HIS A 125 13.26 -0.01 15.67
CA HIS A 125 12.39 1.01 16.24
C HIS A 125 12.21 2.23 15.36
N LEU A 126 13.22 2.62 14.59
CA LEU A 126 13.14 3.74 13.66
C LEU A 126 13.35 3.25 12.23
N ILE A 127 12.31 3.32 11.42
CA ILE A 127 12.30 2.86 10.03
C ILE A 127 12.16 4.04 9.10
N GLU A 128 13.16 4.25 8.26
CA GLU A 128 13.15 5.31 7.26
C GLU A 128 12.20 4.98 6.11
N SER A 129 11.56 6.00 5.60
CA SER A 129 10.79 5.91 4.36
C SER A 129 11.71 5.71 3.15
N SER A 130 11.11 5.23 2.06
CA SER A 130 11.82 5.05 0.80
C SER A 130 12.35 6.37 0.23
N SER A 131 13.47 6.30 -0.48
CA SER A 131 14.04 7.41 -1.28
C SER A 131 13.12 7.97 -2.36
N LEU A 132 11.99 7.32 -2.63
CA LEU A 132 10.96 7.85 -3.55
C LEU A 132 10.33 9.17 -3.06
N LEU A 133 10.51 9.53 -1.78
CA LEU A 133 10.00 10.76 -1.19
C LEU A 133 10.99 11.92 -1.24
N ASN A 134 12.19 11.70 -1.73
CA ASN A 134 13.27 12.71 -1.84
C ASN A 134 13.37 13.29 -3.25
#